data_401478e197accbbe8241b24ea74dbaca
#
_entry.id   401478e197accbbe8241b24ea74dbaca
#
_cell.length_a   1.000
_cell.length_b   1.000
_cell.length_c   1.000
_cell.angle_alpha   90.00
_cell.angle_beta   90.00
_cell.angle_gamma   90.00
#
_symmetry.space_group_name_H-M   'P 1'
#
loop_
_entity.id
_entity.type
_entity.pdbx_description
1 polymer ?
#
loop_
_entity_poly.entity_id
_entity_poly.type
_entity_poly.pdbx_seq_one_letter_code
_entity_poly.pdbx_strand_id
1 'polypeptide(L)'
;MNKVMLIGNVGADPEVRYVEQGVAVARLRLATTERGYTLQNGTQVPDHTDWHQVILWRKLAEIVEKYVHKGDRLYVEGRLRYSTYDDKQGQRRYVTEIWADNMEMLSNGRNSTDTE
;
A
#
# COMPACT_ATOMS: atom_id res chain seq x y z
N MET A 1 -1.51 20.30 -7.87
CA MET A 1 -2.09 18.92 -7.90
C MET A 1 -1.24 17.99 -7.06
N ASN A 2 -1.87 17.12 -6.32
CA ASN A 2 -1.18 16.14 -5.49
C ASN A 2 -1.91 14.81 -5.72
N LYS A 3 -1.37 13.97 -6.57
CA LYS A 3 -2.05 12.75 -6.98
C LYS A 3 -1.08 11.60 -7.13
N VAL A 4 -1.44 10.46 -6.55
CA VAL A 4 -0.64 9.24 -6.65
C VAL A 4 -1.54 8.14 -7.15
N MET A 5 -1.05 7.36 -8.10
CA MET A 5 -1.75 6.19 -8.61
C MET A 5 -0.79 5.02 -8.58
N LEU A 6 -1.17 3.95 -7.92
CA LEU A 6 -0.30 2.80 -7.79
C LEU A 6 -1.05 1.52 -8.09
N ILE A 7 -0.36 0.58 -8.69
CA ILE A 7 -0.84 -0.79 -8.78
C ILE A 7 0.25 -1.66 -8.15
N GLY A 8 -0.11 -2.42 -7.15
CA GLY A 8 0.88 -3.24 -6.46
C GLY A 8 0.24 -4.35 -5.66
N ASN A 9 1.07 -5.04 -4.91
CA ASN A 9 0.62 -6.17 -4.10
C ASN A 9 0.73 -5.86 -2.63
N VAL A 10 -0.23 -6.33 -1.87
CA VAL A 10 -0.28 -6.11 -0.42
C VAL A 10 0.78 -6.96 0.25
N GLY A 11 1.64 -6.34 1.03
CA GLY A 11 2.80 -7.01 1.60
C GLY A 11 2.55 -7.69 2.94
N ALA A 12 1.47 -7.32 3.61
CA ALA A 12 1.09 -7.92 4.89
C ALA A 12 -0.39 -7.68 5.07
N ASP A 13 -1.02 -8.48 5.92
CA ASP A 13 -2.44 -8.24 6.19
C ASP A 13 -2.63 -6.83 6.74
N PRO A 14 -3.63 -6.09 6.28
CA PRO A 14 -3.84 -4.73 6.73
C PRO A 14 -4.16 -4.63 8.21
N GLU A 15 -3.74 -3.52 8.82
CA GLU A 15 -4.10 -3.24 10.20
C GLU A 15 -5.25 -2.27 10.19
N VAL A 16 -6.33 -2.61 10.88
CA VAL A 16 -7.50 -1.75 10.91
C VAL A 16 -7.80 -1.40 12.35
N ARG A 17 -8.00 -0.12 12.62
CA ARG A 17 -8.36 0.36 13.95
C ARG A 17 -9.58 1.26 13.85
N TYR A 18 -10.31 1.33 14.94
CA TYR A 18 -11.44 2.24 15.03
C TYR A 18 -11.07 3.34 16.00
N VAL A 19 -11.03 4.56 15.50
CA VAL A 19 -10.70 5.72 16.31
C VAL A 19 -11.99 6.36 16.82
N GLU A 20 -11.91 7.56 17.30
CA GLU A 20 -13.05 8.20 17.93
C GLU A 20 -14.32 8.06 17.14
N GLN A 21 -15.41 7.76 17.82
CA GLN A 21 -16.74 7.68 17.24
C GLN A 21 -16.86 6.59 16.18
N GLY A 22 -16.04 5.56 16.30
CA GLY A 22 -16.19 4.42 15.41
C GLY A 22 -15.70 4.62 14.00
N VAL A 23 -14.84 5.58 13.78
CA VAL A 23 -14.30 5.81 12.45
C VAL A 23 -13.19 4.80 12.18
N ALA A 24 -13.33 4.04 11.10
CA ALA A 24 -12.34 3.03 10.74
C ALA A 24 -11.16 3.65 10.02
N VAL A 25 -9.95 3.23 10.37
CA VAL A 25 -8.72 3.64 9.70
C VAL A 25 -7.93 2.39 9.40
N ALA A 26 -7.58 2.18 8.16
CA ALA A 26 -6.78 1.04 7.75
C ALA A 26 -5.41 1.49 7.31
N ARG A 27 -4.42 0.68 7.61
CA ARG A 27 -3.04 0.93 7.21
C ARG A 27 -2.56 -0.32 6.51
N LEU A 28 -2.04 -0.16 5.31
CA LEU A 28 -1.49 -1.29 4.60
C LEU A 28 -0.20 -0.91 3.88
N ARG A 29 0.60 -1.92 3.59
CA ARG A 29 1.83 -1.72 2.83
C ARG A 29 1.62 -2.30 1.44
N LEU A 30 1.88 -1.48 0.43
CA LEU A 30 1.70 -1.87 -0.95
C LEU A 30 3.06 -1.87 -1.64
N ALA A 31 3.40 -2.97 -2.27
CA ALA A 31 4.67 -3.11 -2.97
C ALA A 31 4.49 -2.85 -4.45
N THR A 32 5.26 -1.92 -5.00
CA THR A 32 5.33 -1.75 -6.45
C THR A 32 6.72 -2.19 -6.88
N THR A 33 6.78 -3.01 -7.92
CA THR A 33 8.04 -3.60 -8.35
C THR A 33 8.33 -3.26 -9.80
N GLU A 34 9.54 -2.77 -10.04
CA GLU A 34 10.03 -2.59 -11.38
C GLU A 34 10.86 -3.79 -11.70
N ARG A 35 10.57 -4.43 -12.82
CA ARG A 35 11.26 -5.64 -13.19
C ARG A 35 12.68 -5.32 -13.66
N GLY A 36 13.64 -6.10 -13.21
CA GLY A 36 15.01 -5.95 -13.64
C GLY A 36 15.21 -6.42 -15.09
N TYR A 37 16.41 -6.22 -15.60
CA TYR A 37 16.70 -6.57 -16.97
C TYR A 37 18.20 -6.78 -17.13
N THR A 38 18.61 -7.25 -18.32
CA THR A 38 20.01 -7.50 -18.61
C THR A 38 20.46 -6.49 -19.68
N LEU A 39 21.54 -5.81 -19.39
CA LEU A 39 22.10 -4.86 -20.36
C LEU A 39 22.82 -5.61 -21.47
N GLN A 40 23.12 -4.90 -22.56
CA GLN A 40 23.78 -5.51 -23.69
C GLN A 40 25.14 -6.08 -23.35
N ASN A 41 25.82 -5.50 -22.38
CA ASN A 41 27.14 -5.97 -22.00
C ASN A 41 27.07 -7.13 -21.00
N GLY A 42 25.89 -7.66 -20.75
CA GLY A 42 25.72 -8.78 -19.83
C GLY A 42 25.51 -8.42 -18.37
N THR A 43 25.55 -7.14 -18.04
CA THR A 43 25.31 -6.71 -16.67
C THR A 43 23.83 -6.90 -16.34
N GLN A 44 23.56 -7.47 -15.18
CA GLN A 44 22.20 -7.68 -14.76
C GLN A 44 21.75 -6.56 -13.83
N VAL A 45 20.59 -5.98 -14.13
CA VAL A 45 19.96 -4.98 -13.27
C VAL A 45 18.84 -5.70 -12.52
N PRO A 46 18.90 -5.77 -11.18
CA PRO A 46 17.91 -6.54 -10.43
C PRO A 46 16.56 -5.85 -10.37
N ASP A 47 15.55 -6.59 -9.92
CA ASP A 47 14.25 -6.02 -9.66
C ASP A 47 14.37 -5.00 -8.55
N HIS A 48 13.53 -3.98 -8.60
CA HIS A 48 13.48 -2.96 -7.56
C HIS A 48 12.06 -2.86 -7.01
N THR A 49 11.92 -2.97 -5.70
CA THR A 49 10.61 -2.89 -5.05
C THR A 49 10.58 -1.71 -4.10
N ASP A 50 9.54 -0.90 -4.23
CA ASP A 50 9.26 0.17 -3.28
C ASP A 50 8.08 -0.24 -2.43
N TRP A 51 8.15 0.06 -1.15
CA TRP A 51 7.09 -0.24 -0.21
C TRP A 51 6.40 1.06 0.18
N HIS A 52 5.10 1.13 -0.11
CA HIS A 52 4.34 2.33 0.15
C HIS A 52 3.43 2.13 1.35
N GLN A 53 3.35 3.15 2.19
CA GLN A 53 2.40 3.12 3.31
C GLN A 53 1.12 3.78 2.85
N VAL A 54 0.03 3.04 2.87
CA VAL A 54 -1.26 3.53 2.39
C VAL A 54 -2.23 3.58 3.56
N ILE A 55 -2.88 4.72 3.72
CA ILE A 55 -3.85 4.94 4.79
C ILE A 55 -5.21 5.10 4.14
N LEU A 56 -6.19 4.34 4.65
CA LEU A 56 -7.54 4.40 4.13
C LEU A 56 -8.47 4.72 5.29
N TRP A 57 -9.49 5.52 5.03
CA TRP A 57 -10.39 5.98 6.08
C TRP A 57 -11.82 5.56 5.80
N ARG A 58 -12.58 5.35 6.84
CA ARG A 58 -14.04 5.17 6.79
C ARG A 58 -14.43 4.01 5.88
N LYS A 59 -15.19 4.27 4.87
CA LYS A 59 -15.71 3.22 4.02
C LYS A 59 -14.63 2.40 3.36
N LEU A 60 -13.58 3.03 2.86
CA LEU A 60 -12.48 2.31 2.25
C LEU A 60 -11.79 1.41 3.27
N ALA A 61 -11.63 1.87 4.51
CA ALA A 61 -11.03 1.06 5.55
C ALA A 61 -11.89 -0.15 5.87
N GLU A 62 -13.19 0.02 5.86
CA GLU A 62 -14.10 -1.09 6.12
C GLU A 62 -14.03 -2.13 5.02
N ILE A 63 -13.91 -1.70 3.78
CA ILE A 63 -13.76 -2.62 2.65
C ILE A 63 -12.46 -3.38 2.77
N VAL A 64 -11.38 -2.68 3.14
CA VAL A 64 -10.08 -3.31 3.31
C VAL A 64 -10.17 -4.37 4.40
N GLU A 65 -10.84 -4.05 5.50
CA GLU A 65 -10.95 -4.98 6.61
C GLU A 65 -11.64 -6.27 6.19
N LYS A 66 -12.65 -6.14 5.35
CA LYS A 66 -13.42 -7.32 4.96
C LYS A 66 -12.78 -8.15 3.88
N TYR A 67 -12.11 -7.50 2.94
CA TYR A 67 -11.77 -8.20 1.71
C TYR A 67 -10.29 -8.26 1.36
N VAL A 68 -9.45 -7.41 1.92
CA VAL A 68 -8.06 -7.31 1.48
C VAL A 68 -7.14 -8.11 2.38
N HIS A 69 -6.27 -8.90 1.78
CA HIS A 69 -5.34 -9.75 2.50
C HIS A 69 -3.96 -9.67 1.85
N LYS A 70 -2.97 -10.13 2.58
CA LYS A 70 -1.61 -10.20 2.06
C LYS A 70 -1.61 -10.92 0.71
N GLY A 71 -0.90 -10.38 -0.24
CA GLY A 71 -0.77 -10.96 -1.57
C GLY A 71 -1.77 -10.45 -2.59
N ASP A 72 -2.84 -9.81 -2.14
CA ASP A 72 -3.83 -9.29 -3.09
C ASP A 72 -3.24 -8.16 -3.92
N ARG A 73 -3.72 -8.03 -5.14
CA ARG A 73 -3.27 -6.98 -6.04
C ARG A 73 -4.31 -5.87 -6.06
N LEU A 74 -3.85 -4.66 -5.81
CA LEU A 74 -4.75 -3.51 -5.70
C LEU A 74 -4.32 -2.37 -6.59
N TYR A 75 -5.31 -1.60 -7.04
CA TYR A 75 -5.11 -0.26 -7.56
C TYR A 75 -5.48 0.73 -6.45
N VAL A 76 -4.61 1.68 -6.17
CA VAL A 76 -4.85 2.69 -5.16
C VAL A 76 -4.63 4.07 -5.78
N GLU A 77 -5.53 4.98 -5.49
CA GLU A 77 -5.44 6.34 -5.97
C GLU A 77 -5.57 7.25 -4.76
N GLY A 78 -4.72 8.19 -4.63
CA GLY A 78 -4.76 9.09 -3.48
C GLY A 78 -3.79 10.23 -3.61
N ARG A 79 -3.35 10.74 -2.46
CA ARG A 79 -2.43 11.87 -2.41
C ARG A 79 -1.35 11.63 -1.39
N LEU A 80 -0.22 12.29 -1.61
CA LEU A 80 0.88 12.19 -0.67
C LEU A 80 0.62 13.04 0.56
N ARG A 81 0.95 12.50 1.71
CA ARG A 81 0.89 13.22 2.98
C ARG A 81 2.18 13.00 3.73
N TYR A 82 2.69 14.06 4.31
CA TYR A 82 3.92 13.99 5.07
C TYR A 82 3.62 14.33 6.51
N SER A 83 4.23 13.59 7.43
CA SER A 83 4.08 13.90 8.85
C SER A 83 5.39 13.63 9.55
N THR A 84 5.47 14.03 10.82
CA THR A 84 6.67 13.80 11.61
C THR A 84 6.26 13.23 12.96
N TYR A 85 7.16 12.51 13.56
CA TYR A 85 6.98 12.07 14.94
C TYR A 85 8.36 11.96 15.58
N ASP A 86 8.39 11.98 16.91
CA ASP A 86 9.63 11.80 17.64
C ASP A 86 9.72 10.35 18.06
N ASP A 87 10.88 9.73 17.82
CA ASP A 87 11.05 8.34 18.16
C ASP A 87 11.43 8.23 19.64
N LYS A 88 11.67 7.00 20.10
CA LYS A 88 11.95 6.78 21.51
C LYS A 88 13.25 7.42 21.96
N GLN A 89 14.13 7.74 21.05
CA GLN A 89 15.38 8.37 21.37
C GLN A 89 15.33 9.87 21.21
N GLY A 90 14.15 10.42 20.97
CA GLY A 90 13.96 11.85 20.84
C GLY A 90 14.33 12.42 19.48
N GLN A 91 14.60 11.57 18.51
CA GLN A 91 14.94 12.07 17.19
C GLN A 91 13.69 12.21 16.34
N ARG A 92 13.66 13.29 15.56
CA ARG A 92 12.53 13.54 14.68
C ARG A 92 12.59 12.63 13.46
N ARG A 93 11.49 11.94 13.21
CA ARG A 93 11.37 11.07 12.06
C ARG A 93 10.32 11.62 11.11
N TYR A 94 10.55 11.42 9.83
CA TYR A 94 9.65 11.87 8.79
C TYR A 94 8.96 10.67 8.16
N VAL A 95 7.67 10.77 7.96
CA VAL A 95 6.88 9.69 7.37
C VAL A 95 6.18 10.21 6.14
N THR A 96 6.25 9.43 5.07
CA THR A 96 5.53 9.72 3.84
C THR A 96 4.44 8.67 3.70
N GLU A 97 3.21 9.13 3.57
CA GLU A 97 2.07 8.23 3.46
C GLU A 97 1.26 8.60 2.24
N ILE A 98 0.51 7.65 1.73
CA ILE A 98 -0.46 7.89 0.68
C ILE A 98 -1.82 7.76 1.31
N TRP A 99 -2.60 8.84 1.29
CA TRP A 99 -3.96 8.79 1.80
C TRP A 99 -4.87 8.49 0.63
N ALA A 100 -5.50 7.32 0.66
CA ALA A 100 -6.26 6.84 -0.48
C ALA A 100 -7.60 7.55 -0.60
N ASP A 101 -7.93 7.92 -1.84
CA ASP A 101 -9.23 8.44 -2.16
C ASP A 101 -10.06 7.36 -2.83
N ASN A 102 -9.43 6.38 -3.43
CA ASN A 102 -10.13 5.31 -4.15
C ASN A 102 -9.25 4.06 -4.18
N MET A 103 -9.88 2.90 -4.25
CA MET A 103 -9.16 1.64 -4.29
C MET A 103 -9.99 0.63 -5.06
N GLU A 104 -9.32 -0.22 -5.85
CA GLU A 104 -9.99 -1.32 -6.52
C GLU A 104 -9.18 -2.58 -6.35
N MET A 105 -9.84 -3.68 -6.09
CA MET A 105 -9.17 -4.97 -6.03
C MET A 105 -9.05 -5.53 -7.43
N LEU A 106 -7.82 -5.80 -7.86
CA LEU A 106 -7.58 -6.28 -9.22
C LEU A 106 -7.51 -7.78 -9.28
N SER A 107 -6.99 -8.44 -8.26
CA SER A 107 -6.97 -9.88 -8.23
C SER A 107 -6.77 -10.36 -6.81
N ASN A 108 -7.12 -11.62 -6.58
CA ASN A 108 -6.98 -12.24 -5.29
C ASN A 108 -5.70 -13.06 -5.33
N GLY A 109 -4.69 -12.63 -4.61
CA GLY A 109 -3.40 -13.32 -4.61
C GLY A 109 -3.46 -14.72 -4.06
N ARG A 110 -4.54 -15.05 -3.33
CA ARG A 110 -4.63 -16.37 -2.73
C ARG A 110 -5.22 -17.39 -3.67
N ASN A 111 -5.97 -16.98 -4.66
CA ASN A 111 -6.75 -17.89 -5.40
C ASN A 111 -6.96 -17.46 -6.81
N SER A 112 -5.92 -17.07 -7.44
CA SER A 112 -6.04 -16.50 -8.76
C SER A 112 -6.46 -17.48 -9.81
N THR A 113 -6.42 -18.78 -9.50
CA THR A 113 -6.77 -19.73 -10.53
C THR A 113 -8.16 -20.23 -10.41
N ASP A 114 -8.90 -19.89 -9.41
CA ASP A 114 -10.15 -20.42 -9.18
C ASP A 114 -11.23 -19.73 -9.73
N THR A 115 -11.00 -18.88 -10.47
CA THR A 115 -12.11 -18.22 -10.78
C THR A 115 -12.71 -18.82 -11.85
N GLU A 116 -12.76 -19.47 -12.01
CA GLU A 116 -13.36 -19.92 -12.87
C GLU A 116 -14.24 -19.88 -12.99
#